data_45a089605452bd7e14834d493627f5a9
#
_entry.id   45a089605452bd7e14834d493627f5a9
#
_cell.length_a   1.000
_cell.length_b   1.000
_cell.length_c   1.000
_cell.angle_alpha   90.00
_cell.angle_beta   90.00
_cell.angle_gamma   90.00
#
_symmetry.space_group_name_H-M   'P 1'
#
loop_
_entity.id
_entity.type
_entity.pdbx_description
1 polymer ?
#
loop_
_entity_poly.entity_id
_entity_poly.type
_entity_poly.pdbx_seq_one_letter_code
_entity_poly.pdbx_strand_id
1 'polypeptide(L)'
;FNCLGMGNRDFIEGASGATWVDLVLEGDSCLTIMANDKPTLDVRMINIEASQLAEVRSYCYHASVTDISTVARCPTTGEAHNEKRADSSYVCKQGFTDRGWGNGCGFFGKGSIDTCAKFSCTSKAIGRTIQPENIKYKVGIFVHGTTTSENHGNYSAQVGASQAAKFTVTPNAPSVALKLGDYGEVTLDCEPRSGLNTEAFYVMTVGSKSFLVHREWFHDLALPWTSPSSTACRNRELLMEFEGAHAAKQSVVALGSQEGGLHHALAGAIVVEYSSSVMLTSGHLKCRLKMDKLALKGTTYGMCTEKFSFAKNPVDTGHGTVVIELSYSGSDGPCKIPIVSVASLNDMTPVGRLVTANPFVATSSANSKVLVEMEPPFGDSYIVVGRGDKQINHHWHKAGSTLGKAFSTTLKGAQRLAALGDTAWDFGSIGGVFNSIGRAVHQVFGGAFRTLFGGMSWITQGLMGALLLWMGVNARDRSIALAFLATGGVLVFLATNVHA
;
A
#
# COMPACT_ATOMS: atom_id res chain seq x y z
N PHE A 1 -8.75 16.20 -3.16
CA PHE A 1 -9.02 14.87 -2.59
C PHE A 1 -9.55 14.98 -1.17
N ASN A 2 -10.30 14.00 -0.71
CA ASN A 2 -10.68 13.83 0.69
C ASN A 2 -11.06 12.35 0.94
N CYS A 3 -11.49 12.03 2.17
CA CYS A 3 -11.88 10.67 2.52
C CYS A 3 -13.34 10.30 2.15
N LEU A 4 -14.13 11.24 1.71
CA LEU A 4 -15.52 10.96 1.31
C LEU A 4 -15.56 10.04 0.08
N GLY A 5 -16.39 9.02 0.13
CA GLY A 5 -16.53 8.06 -0.95
C GLY A 5 -15.45 6.98 -1.01
N MET A 6 -14.47 6.98 -0.09
CA MET A 6 -13.45 5.94 -0.01
C MET A 6 -13.91 4.79 0.87
N GLY A 7 -13.70 3.55 0.40
CA GLY A 7 -14.09 2.35 1.15
C GLY A 7 -13.28 2.12 2.43
N ASN A 8 -11.99 2.46 2.42
CA ASN A 8 -11.07 2.30 3.55
C ASN A 8 -10.86 3.61 4.30
N ARG A 9 -11.91 4.17 4.83
CA ARG A 9 -11.87 5.36 5.67
C ARG A 9 -11.88 4.96 7.13
N ASP A 10 -10.92 5.48 7.90
CA ASP A 10 -10.86 5.31 9.34
C ASP A 10 -10.94 6.65 10.07
N PHE A 11 -11.61 6.66 11.21
CA PHE A 11 -11.69 7.83 12.07
C PHE A 11 -10.74 7.67 13.25
N ILE A 12 -9.95 8.71 13.52
CA ILE A 12 -9.08 8.79 14.67
C ILE A 12 -9.62 9.88 15.60
N GLU A 13 -9.95 9.47 16.81
CA GLU A 13 -10.43 10.40 17.84
C GLU A 13 -9.24 11.09 18.50
N GLY A 14 -9.17 12.41 18.37
CA GLY A 14 -8.24 13.24 19.12
C GLY A 14 -8.75 13.49 20.53
N ALA A 15 -7.90 13.28 21.55
CA ALA A 15 -8.25 13.68 22.91
C ALA A 15 -8.24 15.21 23.03
N SER A 16 -9.13 15.75 23.87
CA SER A 16 -9.14 17.17 24.17
C SER A 16 -7.80 17.62 24.75
N GLY A 17 -7.21 18.67 24.17
CA GLY A 17 -5.92 19.18 24.57
C GLY A 17 -4.71 18.44 24.01
N ALA A 18 -4.90 17.41 23.22
CA ALA A 18 -3.80 16.72 22.54
C ALA A 18 -3.19 17.58 21.42
N THR A 19 -1.88 17.69 21.42
CA THR A 19 -1.13 18.49 20.43
C THR A 19 -0.59 17.68 19.27
N TRP A 20 -0.61 16.35 19.39
CA TRP A 20 -0.10 15.45 18.36
C TRP A 20 -0.83 14.11 18.34
N VAL A 21 -0.82 13.47 17.20
CA VAL A 21 -1.42 12.15 16.96
C VAL A 21 -0.44 11.31 16.13
N ASP A 22 -0.25 10.05 16.52
CA ASP A 22 0.52 9.11 15.73
C ASP A 22 -0.38 8.42 14.70
N LEU A 23 0.09 8.39 13.46
CA LEU A 23 -0.62 7.84 12.31
C LEU A 23 0.20 6.75 11.65
N VAL A 24 -0.46 5.76 11.10
CA VAL A 24 0.13 4.82 10.15
C VAL A 24 -0.64 4.94 8.85
N LEU A 25 0.02 5.46 7.82
CA LEU A 25 -0.57 5.68 6.51
C LEU A 25 -0.34 4.45 5.63
N GLU A 26 -1.42 3.88 5.13
CA GLU A 26 -1.40 2.77 4.19
C GLU A 26 -1.83 3.25 2.81
N GLY A 27 -1.39 2.56 1.75
CA GLY A 27 -1.57 3.03 0.38
C GLY A 27 -3.00 3.20 -0.10
N ASP A 28 -3.96 2.46 0.48
CA ASP A 28 -5.36 2.45 0.08
C ASP A 28 -6.30 3.02 1.15
N SER A 29 -5.78 3.47 2.28
CA SER A 29 -6.56 3.98 3.39
C SER A 29 -6.55 5.50 3.46
N CYS A 30 -7.61 6.06 4.02
CA CYS A 30 -7.76 7.48 4.28
C CYS A 30 -8.17 7.68 5.72
N LEU A 31 -7.44 8.53 6.45
CA LEU A 31 -7.64 8.76 7.87
C LEU A 31 -8.30 10.12 8.10
N THR A 32 -9.43 10.11 8.80
CA THR A 32 -10.09 11.33 9.25
C THR A 32 -9.80 11.54 10.72
N ILE A 33 -9.15 12.65 11.05
CA ILE A 33 -8.77 12.99 12.42
C ILE A 33 -9.78 13.92 13.02
N MET A 34 -10.39 13.50 14.12
CA MET A 34 -11.40 14.25 14.85
C MET A 34 -10.78 14.85 16.11
N ALA A 35 -10.83 16.16 16.24
CA ALA A 35 -10.36 16.87 17.44
C ALA A 35 -11.40 17.90 17.86
N ASN A 36 -11.71 17.97 19.16
CA ASN A 36 -12.85 18.75 19.66
C ASN A 36 -12.80 20.25 19.32
N ASP A 37 -11.63 20.88 19.42
CA ASP A 37 -11.46 22.32 19.23
C ASP A 37 -10.62 22.68 18.00
N LYS A 38 -10.37 21.69 17.10
CA LYS A 38 -9.52 21.88 15.92
C LYS A 38 -10.22 21.41 14.66
N PRO A 39 -9.86 21.93 13.48
CA PRO A 39 -10.42 21.43 12.22
C PRO A 39 -10.23 19.93 12.07
N THR A 40 -11.24 19.28 11.54
CA THR A 40 -11.14 17.89 11.11
C THR A 40 -10.22 17.81 9.91
N LEU A 41 -9.28 16.88 9.94
CA LEU A 41 -8.30 16.68 8.91
C LEU A 41 -8.45 15.30 8.28
N ASP A 42 -8.35 15.25 6.96
CA ASP A 42 -8.19 14.00 6.23
C ASP A 42 -6.73 13.87 5.80
N VAL A 43 -6.10 12.76 6.17
CA VAL A 43 -4.71 12.46 5.82
C VAL A 43 -4.68 11.16 5.02
N ARG A 44 -4.00 11.20 3.90
CA ARG A 44 -3.92 10.06 3.00
C ARG A 44 -2.54 9.96 2.37
N MET A 45 -2.03 8.75 2.24
CA MET A 45 -0.89 8.49 1.37
C MET A 45 -1.38 8.29 -0.05
N ILE A 46 -0.97 9.18 -0.97
CA ILE A 46 -1.44 9.17 -2.35
C ILE A 46 -0.72 8.08 -3.13
N ASN A 47 0.61 8.05 -3.07
CA ASN A 47 1.40 7.00 -3.67
C ASN A 47 2.77 6.88 -3.00
N ILE A 48 3.44 5.77 -3.30
CA ILE A 48 4.84 5.54 -2.95
C ILE A 48 5.57 5.33 -4.26
N GLU A 49 6.55 6.16 -4.53
CA GLU A 49 7.35 6.08 -5.73
C GLU A 49 8.81 5.80 -5.38
N ALA A 50 9.38 4.77 -6.00
CA ALA A 50 10.81 4.51 -5.94
C ALA A 50 11.42 4.95 -7.26
N SER A 51 12.39 5.85 -7.21
CA SER A 51 13.10 6.36 -8.36
C SER A 51 14.59 6.01 -8.28
N GLN A 52 15.33 6.24 -9.37
CA GLN A 52 16.77 5.98 -9.44
C GLN A 52 17.14 4.56 -9.00
N LEU A 53 16.48 3.58 -9.60
CA LEU A 53 16.74 2.17 -9.34
C LEU A 53 18.16 1.80 -9.79
N ALA A 54 18.91 1.12 -8.92
CA ALA A 54 20.25 0.66 -9.22
C ALA A 54 20.21 -0.68 -9.93
N GLU A 55 20.90 -0.80 -11.05
CA GLU A 55 21.01 -2.06 -11.79
C GLU A 55 21.82 -3.06 -11.00
N VAL A 56 21.30 -4.28 -10.86
CA VAL A 56 21.96 -5.38 -10.14
C VAL A 56 22.50 -6.42 -11.11
N ARG A 57 21.67 -6.83 -12.07
CA ARG A 57 22.01 -7.89 -13.00
C ARG A 57 21.13 -7.80 -14.23
N SER A 58 21.70 -8.12 -15.38
CA SER A 58 20.96 -8.22 -16.64
C SER A 58 21.05 -9.66 -17.15
N TYR A 59 19.90 -10.30 -17.33
CA TYR A 59 19.80 -11.63 -17.92
C TYR A 59 19.57 -11.55 -19.42
N CYS A 60 20.28 -12.38 -20.17
CA CYS A 60 20.04 -12.53 -21.59
C CYS A 60 18.99 -13.63 -21.82
N TYR A 61 17.88 -13.29 -22.43
CA TYR A 61 16.83 -14.26 -22.76
C TYR A 61 16.72 -14.57 -24.26
N HIS A 62 17.47 -13.85 -25.07
CA HIS A 62 17.60 -14.15 -26.50
C HIS A 62 18.98 -13.73 -26.98
N ALA A 63 19.65 -14.63 -27.69
CA ALA A 63 20.99 -14.41 -28.18
C ALA A 63 21.12 -14.89 -29.61
N SER A 64 22.08 -14.35 -30.32
CA SER A 64 22.51 -14.82 -31.64
C SER A 64 23.89 -15.45 -31.54
N VAL A 65 24.08 -16.47 -32.33
CA VAL A 65 25.34 -17.17 -32.47
C VAL A 65 25.87 -16.99 -33.90
N THR A 66 27.07 -16.47 -34.01
CA THR A 66 27.70 -16.18 -35.29
C THR A 66 29.15 -16.63 -35.29
N ASP A 67 29.78 -16.62 -36.45
CA ASP A 67 31.20 -16.89 -36.61
C ASP A 67 31.65 -18.21 -35.98
N ILE A 68 30.96 -19.28 -36.36
CA ILE A 68 31.25 -20.63 -35.86
C ILE A 68 32.51 -21.16 -36.55
N SER A 69 33.50 -21.56 -35.77
CA SER A 69 34.72 -22.18 -36.26
C SER A 69 35.07 -23.43 -35.50
N THR A 70 35.46 -24.46 -36.21
CA THR A 70 35.90 -25.74 -35.65
C THR A 70 37.32 -26.03 -36.07
N VAL A 71 38.18 -26.30 -35.11
CA VAL A 71 39.51 -26.86 -35.33
C VAL A 71 39.44 -28.34 -34.99
N ALA A 72 39.78 -29.17 -35.96
CA ALA A 72 39.75 -30.63 -35.80
C ALA A 72 41.16 -31.21 -35.98
N ARG A 73 41.46 -32.26 -35.22
CA ARG A 73 42.71 -33.01 -35.34
C ARG A 73 42.43 -34.47 -35.59
N CYS A 74 43.39 -35.12 -36.17
CA CYS A 74 43.34 -36.56 -36.43
C CYS A 74 43.59 -37.37 -35.14
N PRO A 75 43.14 -38.61 -35.07
CA PRO A 75 43.42 -39.47 -33.91
C PRO A 75 44.94 -39.53 -33.64
N THR A 76 45.32 -39.58 -32.37
CA THR A 76 46.71 -39.66 -31.87
C THR A 76 47.62 -38.45 -32.15
N THR A 77 47.13 -37.38 -32.71
CA THR A 77 47.93 -36.17 -33.01
C THR A 77 47.83 -35.06 -31.92
N GLY A 78 47.16 -35.32 -30.81
CA GLY A 78 47.02 -34.38 -29.71
C GLY A 78 45.67 -33.69 -29.68
N GLU A 79 45.52 -32.71 -28.78
CA GLU A 79 44.27 -31.97 -28.60
C GLU A 79 44.15 -30.80 -29.60
N ALA A 80 42.95 -30.56 -30.08
CA ALA A 80 42.64 -29.40 -30.89
C ALA A 80 42.57 -28.13 -30.01
N HIS A 81 43.17 -27.07 -30.48
CA HIS A 81 43.12 -25.76 -29.85
C HIS A 81 42.65 -24.72 -30.86
N ASN A 82 41.54 -24.06 -30.57
CA ASN A 82 41.00 -23.01 -31.40
C ASN A 82 41.56 -21.65 -30.94
N GLU A 83 42.12 -20.87 -31.87
CA GLU A 83 42.66 -19.54 -31.57
C GLU A 83 41.64 -18.58 -30.97
N LYS A 84 40.38 -18.73 -31.35
CA LYS A 84 39.30 -17.88 -30.88
C LYS A 84 38.92 -18.10 -29.43
N ARG A 85 39.42 -19.16 -28.81
CA ARG A 85 39.27 -19.42 -27.39
C ARG A 85 39.88 -18.32 -26.51
N ALA A 86 40.88 -17.62 -26.99
CA ALA A 86 41.49 -16.49 -26.30
C ALA A 86 40.62 -15.23 -26.30
N ASP A 87 39.64 -15.15 -27.21
CA ASP A 87 38.71 -14.04 -27.28
C ASP A 87 37.50 -14.32 -26.35
N SER A 88 37.25 -13.43 -25.41
CA SER A 88 36.18 -13.57 -24.43
C SER A 88 34.76 -13.48 -25.03
N SER A 89 34.64 -13.00 -26.28
CA SER A 89 33.35 -12.94 -26.97
C SER A 89 32.91 -14.29 -27.56
N TYR A 90 33.78 -15.27 -27.57
CA TYR A 90 33.52 -16.61 -28.06
C TYR A 90 33.26 -17.60 -26.92
N VAL A 91 32.34 -18.51 -27.15
CA VAL A 91 32.10 -19.67 -26.29
C VAL A 91 32.62 -20.90 -27.00
N CYS A 92 33.47 -21.66 -26.36
CA CYS A 92 34.15 -22.79 -26.95
C CYS A 92 33.84 -24.08 -26.19
N LYS A 93 33.73 -25.18 -26.95
CA LYS A 93 33.55 -26.52 -26.40
C LYS A 93 34.49 -27.48 -27.10
N GLN A 94 35.21 -28.28 -26.30
CA GLN A 94 36.04 -29.38 -26.78
C GLN A 94 35.21 -30.66 -26.86
N GLY A 95 35.56 -31.51 -27.82
CA GLY A 95 34.90 -32.80 -28.01
C GLY A 95 35.69 -33.70 -28.87
N PHE A 96 35.09 -34.78 -29.30
CA PHE A 96 35.68 -35.80 -30.20
C PHE A 96 34.70 -36.10 -31.34
N THR A 97 35.28 -36.38 -32.50
CA THR A 97 34.56 -36.82 -33.68
C THR A 97 35.23 -37.99 -34.33
N ASP A 98 34.49 -38.84 -35.00
CA ASP A 98 35.03 -39.95 -35.77
C ASP A 98 35.79 -39.44 -36.99
N ARG A 99 37.02 -39.89 -37.11
CA ARG A 99 37.90 -39.52 -38.21
C ARG A 99 38.41 -40.79 -38.93
N GLY A 100 38.71 -40.62 -40.20
CA GLY A 100 39.20 -41.67 -41.05
C GLY A 100 39.61 -41.17 -42.43
N TRP A 101 39.83 -42.05 -43.37
CA TRP A 101 40.26 -41.67 -44.72
C TRP A 101 39.24 -40.82 -45.47
N GLY A 102 37.96 -41.01 -45.21
CA GLY A 102 36.89 -40.25 -45.85
C GLY A 102 36.84 -38.78 -45.48
N ASN A 103 37.50 -38.34 -44.39
CA ASN A 103 37.54 -36.96 -43.92
C ASN A 103 38.97 -36.42 -43.64
N GLY A 104 39.96 -37.02 -44.27
CA GLY A 104 41.29 -36.45 -44.32
C GLY A 104 42.28 -36.93 -43.25
N CYS A 105 42.01 -38.00 -42.54
CA CYS A 105 42.90 -38.59 -41.55
C CYS A 105 43.38 -39.98 -41.99
N GLY A 106 44.63 -40.29 -41.71
CA GLY A 106 45.26 -41.57 -42.11
C GLY A 106 44.93 -42.73 -41.16
N PHE A 107 44.27 -42.49 -40.05
CA PHE A 107 43.81 -43.47 -39.04
C PHE A 107 42.31 -43.34 -38.77
N PHE A 108 41.69 -44.47 -38.52
CA PHE A 108 40.32 -44.49 -38.00
C PHE A 108 40.36 -44.40 -36.50
N GLY A 109 39.49 -43.56 -35.94
CA GLY A 109 39.36 -43.37 -34.51
C GLY A 109 38.76 -42.01 -34.14
N LYS A 110 38.80 -41.69 -32.87
CA LYS A 110 38.32 -40.42 -32.34
C LYS A 110 39.37 -39.34 -32.43
N GLY A 111 39.10 -38.29 -33.18
CA GLY A 111 39.93 -37.08 -33.24
C GLY A 111 39.39 -35.98 -32.38
N SER A 112 40.24 -35.19 -31.75
CA SER A 112 39.85 -34.04 -30.94
C SER A 112 39.33 -32.91 -31.81
N ILE A 113 38.30 -32.25 -31.37
CA ILE A 113 37.78 -31.02 -31.96
C ILE A 113 37.63 -29.91 -30.89
N ASP A 114 37.80 -28.67 -31.33
CA ASP A 114 37.55 -27.49 -30.52
C ASP A 114 36.70 -26.49 -31.35
N THR A 115 35.46 -26.34 -30.99
CA THR A 115 34.51 -25.48 -31.70
C THR A 115 34.25 -24.24 -30.88
N CYS A 116 34.41 -23.07 -31.51
CA CYS A 116 34.12 -21.78 -30.92
C CYS A 116 33.08 -21.07 -31.76
N ALA A 117 32.18 -20.39 -31.07
CA ALA A 117 31.15 -19.57 -31.69
C ALA A 117 31.01 -18.24 -30.93
N LYS A 118 30.80 -17.17 -31.67
CA LYS A 118 30.62 -15.85 -31.11
C LYS A 118 29.21 -15.72 -30.57
N PHE A 119 29.12 -15.36 -29.30
CA PHE A 119 27.85 -15.13 -28.58
C PHE A 119 27.55 -13.63 -28.52
N SER A 120 26.37 -13.24 -28.96
CA SER A 120 25.88 -11.88 -28.86
C SER A 120 24.45 -11.87 -28.28
N CYS A 121 24.28 -11.18 -27.19
CA CYS A 121 22.97 -11.03 -26.59
C CYS A 121 22.15 -9.98 -27.36
N THR A 122 20.96 -10.33 -27.81
CA THR A 122 20.05 -9.45 -28.55
C THR A 122 18.93 -8.87 -27.68
N SER A 123 18.58 -9.53 -26.59
CA SER A 123 17.52 -9.10 -25.71
C SER A 123 17.87 -9.41 -24.26
N LYS A 124 17.72 -8.42 -23.41
CA LYS A 124 18.09 -8.50 -21.99
C LYS A 124 16.90 -8.20 -21.10
N ALA A 125 16.80 -8.94 -20.02
CA ALA A 125 15.92 -8.64 -18.89
C ALA A 125 16.78 -8.01 -17.78
N ILE A 126 16.47 -6.79 -17.41
CA ILE A 126 17.27 -6.01 -16.47
C ILE A 126 16.62 -6.04 -15.10
N GLY A 127 17.36 -6.48 -14.10
CA GLY A 127 16.96 -6.45 -12.70
C GLY A 127 17.59 -5.29 -11.96
N ARG A 128 16.77 -4.51 -11.27
CA ARG A 128 17.18 -3.34 -10.51
C ARG A 128 16.76 -3.47 -9.06
N THR A 129 17.55 -2.91 -8.17
CA THR A 129 17.21 -2.83 -6.74
C THR A 129 16.60 -1.48 -6.41
N ILE A 130 15.65 -1.49 -5.49
CA ILE A 130 15.07 -0.29 -4.93
C ILE A 130 15.99 0.18 -3.81
N GLN A 131 16.47 1.41 -3.91
CA GLN A 131 17.29 2.04 -2.88
C GLN A 131 16.38 2.77 -1.89
N PRO A 132 16.42 2.47 -0.58
CA PRO A 132 15.52 3.10 0.40
C PRO A 132 15.61 4.63 0.44
N GLU A 133 16.80 5.19 0.19
CA GLU A 133 17.02 6.64 0.16
C GLU A 133 16.32 7.35 -1.00
N ASN A 134 15.92 6.65 -2.03
CA ASN A 134 15.27 7.19 -3.22
C ASN A 134 13.75 6.96 -3.24
N ILE A 135 13.19 6.48 -2.14
CA ILE A 135 11.76 6.28 -2.00
C ILE A 135 11.10 7.61 -1.61
N LYS A 136 10.07 7.98 -2.36
CA LYS A 136 9.27 9.17 -2.12
C LYS A 136 7.86 8.79 -1.75
N TYR A 137 7.40 9.25 -0.60
CA TYR A 137 6.03 9.07 -0.15
C TYR A 137 5.26 10.34 -0.45
N LYS A 138 4.25 10.25 -1.28
CA LYS A 138 3.39 11.39 -1.58
C LYS A 138 2.19 11.35 -0.67
N VAL A 139 2.06 12.36 0.19
CA VAL A 139 1.03 12.45 1.21
C VAL A 139 0.17 13.66 0.94
N GLY A 140 -1.12 13.54 1.18
CA GLY A 140 -2.06 14.64 1.09
C GLY A 140 -2.76 14.89 2.40
N ILE A 141 -2.95 16.15 2.73
CA ILE A 141 -3.75 16.61 3.87
C ILE A 141 -4.86 17.50 3.35
N PHE A 142 -6.07 17.24 3.81
CA PHE A 142 -7.24 18.04 3.51
C PHE A 142 -7.88 18.50 4.82
N VAL A 143 -8.13 19.80 4.95
CA VAL A 143 -8.82 20.37 6.10
C VAL A 143 -10.30 20.46 5.77
N HIS A 144 -11.13 19.82 6.58
CA HIS A 144 -12.59 19.90 6.42
C HIS A 144 -13.09 21.30 6.70
N GLY A 145 -13.85 21.80 5.75
CA GLY A 145 -14.59 23.04 5.86
C GLY A 145 -15.89 22.91 5.08
N THR A 146 -16.59 23.96 4.85
CA THR A 146 -17.67 23.99 3.89
C THR A 146 -17.11 24.10 2.50
N THR A 147 -17.35 23.11 1.69
CA THR A 147 -16.71 23.01 0.39
C THR A 147 -17.56 23.58 -0.75
N THR A 148 -16.89 24.15 -1.77
CA THR A 148 -17.54 24.64 -2.99
C THR A 148 -16.99 23.91 -4.20
N SER A 149 -17.71 23.41 -5.11
CA SER A 149 -17.40 22.90 -6.45
C SER A 149 -16.33 21.79 -6.55
N GLU A 150 -16.33 20.82 -5.66
CA GLU A 150 -15.57 19.60 -5.86
C GLU A 150 -16.50 18.39 -5.92
N ASN A 151 -16.17 17.44 -6.79
CA ASN A 151 -16.82 16.15 -6.85
C ASN A 151 -16.12 15.17 -5.90
N HIS A 152 -16.83 14.71 -4.90
CA HIS A 152 -16.35 13.70 -3.96
C HIS A 152 -17.17 12.42 -4.16
N GLY A 153 -16.75 11.59 -5.11
CA GLY A 153 -17.55 10.45 -5.52
C GLY A 153 -18.87 10.89 -6.14
N ASN A 154 -19.98 10.49 -5.54
CA ASN A 154 -21.33 10.90 -5.97
C ASN A 154 -21.78 12.27 -5.41
N TYR A 155 -20.92 12.95 -4.67
CA TYR A 155 -21.23 14.23 -4.04
C TYR A 155 -20.59 15.36 -4.81
N SER A 156 -21.37 16.39 -5.11
CA SER A 156 -20.87 17.62 -5.71
C SER A 156 -21.44 18.79 -4.95
N ALA A 157 -20.58 19.63 -4.39
CA ALA A 157 -20.98 20.84 -3.69
C ALA A 157 -19.92 21.92 -3.79
N GLN A 158 -20.32 23.11 -3.53
CA GLN A 158 -19.43 24.26 -3.49
C GLN A 158 -18.91 24.52 -2.09
N VAL A 159 -17.64 24.94 -1.99
CA VAL A 159 -17.01 25.10 -0.70
C VAL A 159 -16.21 26.36 -0.62
N GLY A 160 -16.21 26.99 0.49
CA GLY A 160 -15.54 28.25 0.67
C GLY A 160 -14.16 28.21 1.26
N ALA A 161 -13.83 27.29 2.15
CA ALA A 161 -12.67 27.47 3.00
C ALA A 161 -11.85 26.21 3.28
N SER A 162 -12.05 25.14 2.54
CA SER A 162 -11.21 23.96 2.69
C SER A 162 -9.82 24.19 2.10
N GLN A 163 -8.80 23.71 2.80
CA GLN A 163 -7.43 23.74 2.34
C GLN A 163 -6.96 22.32 2.09
N ALA A 164 -6.32 22.11 0.95
CA ALA A 164 -5.71 20.84 0.60
C ALA A 164 -4.26 21.07 0.22
N ALA A 165 -3.38 20.25 0.71
CA ALA A 165 -1.96 20.29 0.39
C ALA A 165 -1.44 18.90 0.09
N LYS A 166 -0.62 18.79 -0.95
CA LYS A 166 0.11 17.58 -1.31
C LYS A 166 1.59 17.84 -1.11
N PHE A 167 2.30 16.89 -0.51
CA PHE A 167 3.72 17.02 -0.28
C PHE A 167 4.41 15.66 -0.35
N THR A 168 5.73 15.72 -0.45
CA THR A 168 6.56 14.53 -0.58
C THR A 168 7.42 14.37 0.66
N VAL A 169 7.37 13.17 1.26
CA VAL A 169 8.24 12.76 2.37
C VAL A 169 9.32 11.84 1.82
N THR A 170 10.57 12.14 2.13
CA THR A 170 11.73 11.32 1.75
C THR A 170 12.56 10.99 2.99
N PRO A 171 13.41 9.96 2.95
CA PRO A 171 14.31 9.68 4.07
C PRO A 171 15.26 10.82 4.42
N ASN A 172 15.58 11.69 3.45
CA ASN A 172 16.42 12.88 3.67
C ASN A 172 15.64 14.07 4.21
N ALA A 173 14.34 14.12 3.99
CA ALA A 173 13.43 15.15 4.47
C ALA A 173 12.20 14.49 5.11
N PRO A 174 12.34 13.85 6.29
CA PRO A 174 11.26 13.08 6.91
C PRO A 174 10.21 13.97 7.59
N SER A 175 10.50 15.22 7.83
CA SER A 175 9.61 16.15 8.49
C SER A 175 9.23 17.27 7.54
N VAL A 176 7.92 17.54 7.45
CA VAL A 176 7.38 18.60 6.57
C VAL A 176 6.42 19.47 7.38
N ALA A 177 6.62 20.77 7.33
CA ALA A 177 5.72 21.77 7.88
C ALA A 177 4.82 22.28 6.76
N LEU A 178 3.52 22.19 6.96
CA LEU A 178 2.50 22.59 5.98
C LEU A 178 1.74 23.80 6.48
N LYS A 179 1.77 24.85 5.67
CA LYS A 179 0.95 26.04 5.92
C LYS A 179 -0.41 25.85 5.27
N LEU A 180 -1.46 25.88 6.06
CA LEU A 180 -2.83 25.68 5.65
C LEU A 180 -3.61 27.01 5.60
N GLY A 181 -2.95 28.08 5.22
CA GLY A 181 -3.57 29.41 5.12
C GLY A 181 -4.14 29.90 6.46
N ASP A 182 -5.43 30.19 6.49
CA ASP A 182 -6.13 30.68 7.70
C ASP A 182 -6.26 29.61 8.79
N TYR A 183 -6.07 28.33 8.48
CA TYR A 183 -6.13 27.25 9.45
C TYR A 183 -4.82 27.03 10.23
N GLY A 184 -3.82 27.82 9.94
CA GLY A 184 -2.54 27.73 10.62
C GLY A 184 -1.55 26.78 9.96
N GLU A 185 -0.84 26.01 10.75
CA GLU A 185 0.22 25.14 10.27
C GLU A 185 0.14 23.79 10.96
N VAL A 186 0.37 22.73 10.19
CA VAL A 186 0.56 21.37 10.71
C VAL A 186 1.95 20.87 10.34
N THR A 187 2.55 20.10 11.22
CA THR A 187 3.83 19.45 10.97
C THR A 187 3.63 17.95 10.96
N LEU A 188 4.09 17.33 9.89
CA LEU A 188 4.10 15.88 9.77
C LEU A 188 5.53 15.37 9.86
N ASP A 189 5.81 14.59 10.88
CA ASP A 189 7.13 13.99 11.15
C ASP A 189 7.01 12.47 10.96
N CYS A 190 7.67 11.95 9.94
CA CYS A 190 7.52 10.57 9.51
C CYS A 190 8.80 9.77 9.66
N GLU A 191 8.65 8.45 9.72
CA GLU A 191 9.74 7.47 9.71
C GLU A 191 9.72 6.70 8.38
N PRO A 192 10.30 7.21 7.29
CA PRO A 192 10.12 6.65 5.95
C PRO A 192 10.87 5.34 5.70
N ARG A 193 11.71 4.89 6.62
CA ARG A 193 12.47 3.64 6.46
C ARG A 193 11.82 2.41 7.07
N SER A 194 10.78 2.58 7.87
CA SER A 194 10.24 1.49 8.69
C SER A 194 9.12 0.68 8.05
N GLY A 195 8.51 1.17 6.98
CA GLY A 195 7.24 0.64 6.50
C GLY A 195 7.26 -0.14 5.20
N LEU A 196 8.41 -0.28 4.55
CA LEU A 196 8.51 -0.88 3.23
C LEU A 196 9.63 -1.92 3.19
N ASN A 197 9.27 -3.18 2.93
CA ASN A 197 10.25 -4.26 2.76
C ASN A 197 10.78 -4.24 1.32
N THR A 198 11.80 -3.42 1.06
CA THR A 198 12.47 -3.34 -0.24
C THR A 198 13.61 -4.36 -0.39
N GLU A 199 14.06 -4.96 0.71
CA GLU A 199 15.20 -5.87 0.70
C GLU A 199 14.87 -7.25 0.10
N ALA A 200 13.60 -7.63 0.08
CA ALA A 200 13.16 -8.93 -0.42
C ALA A 200 12.89 -8.96 -1.94
N PHE A 201 12.87 -7.80 -2.61
CA PHE A 201 12.40 -7.69 -3.99
C PHE A 201 13.36 -6.93 -4.89
N TYR A 202 13.40 -7.36 -6.15
CA TYR A 202 13.97 -6.61 -7.27
C TYR A 202 12.87 -6.25 -8.27
N VAL A 203 13.13 -5.24 -9.08
CA VAL A 203 12.31 -4.88 -10.23
C VAL A 203 12.97 -5.42 -11.48
N MET A 204 12.32 -6.35 -12.15
CA MET A 204 12.79 -6.97 -13.37
C MET A 204 11.99 -6.47 -14.57
N THR A 205 12.68 -5.92 -15.56
CA THR A 205 12.08 -5.46 -16.81
C THR A 205 12.31 -6.48 -17.89
N VAL A 206 11.25 -7.06 -18.42
CA VAL A 206 11.26 -8.04 -19.52
C VAL A 206 10.47 -7.44 -20.67
N GLY A 207 11.14 -7.12 -21.78
CA GLY A 207 10.50 -6.43 -22.90
C GLY A 207 9.97 -5.07 -22.48
N SER A 208 8.67 -4.86 -22.65
CA SER A 208 7.98 -3.62 -22.29
C SER A 208 7.35 -3.62 -20.88
N LYS A 209 7.41 -4.75 -20.17
CA LYS A 209 6.77 -4.94 -18.87
C LYS A 209 7.80 -5.04 -17.76
N SER A 210 7.47 -4.48 -16.60
CA SER A 210 8.27 -4.59 -15.38
C SER A 210 7.52 -5.33 -14.31
N PHE A 211 8.23 -6.15 -13.55
CA PHE A 211 7.67 -7.03 -12.53
C PHE A 211 8.44 -6.89 -11.23
N LEU A 212 7.73 -6.99 -10.12
CA LEU A 212 8.34 -7.10 -8.80
C LEU A 212 8.59 -8.57 -8.51
N VAL A 213 9.85 -8.95 -8.34
CA VAL A 213 10.28 -10.35 -8.19
C VAL A 213 11.07 -10.55 -6.90
N HIS A 214 10.99 -11.74 -6.32
CA HIS A 214 11.83 -12.11 -5.19
C HIS A 214 13.31 -12.16 -5.57
N ARG A 215 14.19 -11.69 -4.69
CA ARG A 215 15.64 -11.71 -4.92
C ARG A 215 16.20 -13.10 -5.13
N GLU A 216 15.75 -14.07 -4.34
CA GLU A 216 16.20 -15.46 -4.45
C GLU A 216 15.85 -16.05 -5.81
N TRP A 217 14.60 -15.89 -6.24
CA TRP A 217 14.15 -16.34 -7.53
C TRP A 217 14.94 -15.69 -8.67
N PHE A 218 15.20 -14.39 -8.57
CA PHE A 218 15.95 -13.64 -9.57
C PHE A 218 17.39 -14.13 -9.70
N HIS A 219 18.08 -14.39 -8.60
CA HIS A 219 19.44 -14.88 -8.61
C HIS A 219 19.57 -16.33 -9.08
N ASP A 220 18.51 -17.12 -9.00
CA ASP A 220 18.48 -18.53 -9.38
C ASP A 220 18.02 -18.75 -10.83
N LEU A 221 17.81 -17.69 -11.60
CA LEU A 221 17.43 -17.82 -13.00
C LEU A 221 18.55 -18.50 -13.81
N ALA A 222 18.17 -19.53 -14.57
CA ALA A 222 19.08 -20.28 -15.43
C ALA A 222 19.22 -19.60 -16.81
N LEU A 223 19.81 -18.44 -16.83
CA LEU A 223 20.08 -17.67 -18.05
C LEU A 223 21.47 -17.02 -17.98
N PRO A 224 22.11 -16.73 -19.13
CA PRO A 224 23.34 -15.94 -19.15
C PRO A 224 23.09 -14.56 -18.57
N TRP A 225 24.03 -14.04 -17.80
CA TRP A 225 23.86 -12.75 -17.15
C TRP A 225 25.16 -11.93 -17.10
N THR A 226 24.97 -10.63 -17.02
CA THR A 226 26.03 -9.64 -16.77
C THR A 226 25.67 -8.81 -15.55
N SER A 227 26.66 -8.23 -14.89
CA SER A 227 26.46 -7.28 -13.80
C SER A 227 27.17 -5.97 -14.11
N PRO A 228 26.81 -4.85 -13.47
CA PRO A 228 27.52 -3.57 -13.64
C PRO A 228 28.99 -3.64 -13.22
N SER A 229 29.34 -4.55 -12.32
CA SER A 229 30.73 -4.75 -11.86
C SER A 229 31.56 -5.63 -12.78
N SER A 230 30.94 -6.36 -13.70
CA SER A 230 31.61 -7.24 -14.65
C SER A 230 30.87 -7.22 -15.99
N THR A 231 31.56 -6.78 -17.03
CA THR A 231 31.03 -6.76 -18.41
C THR A 231 31.01 -8.12 -19.07
N ALA A 232 31.74 -9.10 -18.52
CA ALA A 232 31.77 -10.46 -19.03
C ALA A 232 30.44 -11.17 -18.76
N CYS A 233 29.81 -11.65 -19.82
CA CYS A 233 28.57 -12.44 -19.69
C CYS A 233 28.92 -13.85 -19.16
N ARG A 234 28.23 -14.26 -18.11
CA ARG A 234 28.41 -15.56 -17.48
C ARG A 234 27.36 -16.54 -17.96
N ASN A 235 27.68 -17.84 -17.93
CA ASN A 235 26.77 -18.94 -18.28
C ASN A 235 26.18 -18.82 -19.69
N ARG A 236 27.00 -18.37 -20.64
CA ARG A 236 26.58 -18.18 -22.04
C ARG A 236 26.15 -19.48 -22.71
N GLU A 237 26.65 -20.62 -22.25
CA GLU A 237 26.28 -21.95 -22.72
C GLU A 237 24.79 -22.29 -22.51
N LEU A 238 24.09 -21.61 -21.63
CA LEU A 238 22.69 -21.88 -21.36
C LEU A 238 21.75 -21.50 -22.52
N LEU A 239 22.19 -20.60 -23.41
CA LEU A 239 21.44 -20.21 -24.61
C LEU A 239 22.05 -20.73 -25.91
N MET A 240 23.01 -21.59 -25.81
CA MET A 240 23.70 -22.20 -26.95
C MET A 240 23.57 -23.71 -26.87
N GLU A 241 23.46 -24.35 -28.03
CA GLU A 241 23.52 -25.79 -28.15
C GLU A 241 24.54 -26.17 -29.18
N PHE A 242 25.53 -26.96 -28.75
CA PHE A 242 26.53 -27.56 -29.65
C PHE A 242 25.94 -28.90 -30.10
N GLU A 243 25.62 -28.97 -31.36
CA GLU A 243 25.11 -30.20 -31.96
C GLU A 243 26.25 -31.23 -32.11
N GLY A 244 25.89 -32.48 -32.35
CA GLY A 244 26.84 -33.54 -32.52
C GLY A 244 27.84 -33.25 -33.62
N ALA A 245 29.15 -33.51 -33.36
CA ALA A 245 30.21 -33.33 -34.33
C ALA A 245 30.17 -34.40 -35.43
N HIS A 246 30.34 -33.96 -36.68
CA HIS A 246 30.43 -34.84 -37.83
C HIS A 246 31.67 -34.47 -38.64
N ALA A 247 32.61 -35.44 -38.77
CA ALA A 247 33.89 -35.25 -39.43
C ALA A 247 34.73 -34.10 -38.79
N ALA A 248 34.98 -33.05 -39.51
CA ALA A 248 35.76 -31.90 -39.04
C ALA A 248 34.87 -30.68 -38.70
N LYS A 249 33.58 -30.88 -38.62
CA LYS A 249 32.62 -29.79 -38.44
C LYS A 249 31.65 -30.06 -37.28
N GLN A 250 31.28 -29.02 -36.62
CA GLN A 250 30.25 -29.05 -35.59
C GLN A 250 29.34 -27.83 -35.76
N SER A 251 28.04 -28.04 -35.68
CA SER A 251 27.06 -26.97 -35.71
C SER A 251 26.78 -26.46 -34.30
N VAL A 252 26.62 -25.15 -34.20
CA VAL A 252 26.23 -24.48 -32.97
C VAL A 252 24.98 -23.65 -33.26
N VAL A 253 23.93 -23.85 -32.49
CA VAL A 253 22.67 -23.12 -32.65
C VAL A 253 22.36 -22.34 -31.38
N ALA A 254 21.78 -21.17 -31.55
CA ALA A 254 21.22 -20.41 -30.44
C ALA A 254 19.84 -21.00 -30.10
N LEU A 255 19.53 -21.10 -28.83
CA LEU A 255 18.17 -21.37 -28.39
C LEU A 255 17.27 -20.20 -28.79
N GLY A 256 15.98 -20.48 -29.05
CA GLY A 256 14.99 -19.45 -29.32
C GLY A 256 14.79 -18.50 -28.14
N SER A 257 14.01 -17.45 -28.36
CA SER A 257 13.70 -16.48 -27.32
C SER A 257 13.09 -17.16 -26.10
N GLN A 258 13.64 -16.88 -24.93
CA GLN A 258 13.15 -17.36 -23.64
C GLN A 258 12.14 -16.38 -22.99
N GLU A 259 11.70 -15.35 -23.73
CA GLU A 259 10.74 -14.36 -23.24
C GLU A 259 9.43 -15.01 -22.77
N GLY A 260 8.89 -15.93 -23.55
CA GLY A 260 7.68 -16.65 -23.19
C GLY A 260 7.80 -17.47 -21.91
N GLY A 261 8.96 -18.12 -21.72
CA GLY A 261 9.27 -18.85 -20.49
C GLY A 261 9.37 -17.93 -19.27
N LEU A 262 9.99 -16.76 -19.42
CA LEU A 262 10.08 -15.76 -18.37
C LEU A 262 8.69 -15.21 -18.02
N HIS A 263 7.87 -14.88 -19.00
CA HIS A 263 6.50 -14.42 -18.76
C HIS A 263 5.64 -15.49 -18.08
N HIS A 264 5.84 -16.75 -18.42
CA HIS A 264 5.16 -17.85 -17.75
C HIS A 264 5.58 -17.98 -16.28
N ALA A 265 6.88 -17.89 -16.01
CA ALA A 265 7.42 -17.93 -14.65
C ALA A 265 7.00 -16.70 -13.81
N LEU A 266 6.75 -15.57 -14.47
CA LEU A 266 6.30 -14.32 -13.84
C LEU A 266 4.77 -14.23 -13.75
N ALA A 267 4.03 -15.24 -14.16
CA ALA A 267 2.59 -15.27 -14.00
C ALA A 267 2.22 -15.19 -12.50
N GLY A 268 1.41 -14.21 -12.14
CA GLY A 268 1.07 -13.92 -10.75
C GLY A 268 2.01 -12.95 -10.04
N ALA A 269 3.11 -12.53 -10.65
CA ALA A 269 3.95 -11.47 -10.12
C ALA A 269 3.28 -10.10 -10.25
N ILE A 270 3.61 -9.19 -9.34
CA ILE A 270 3.07 -7.82 -9.35
C ILE A 270 3.68 -7.06 -10.53
N VAL A 271 2.84 -6.59 -11.42
CA VAL A 271 3.24 -5.76 -12.56
C VAL A 271 3.41 -4.31 -12.08
N VAL A 272 4.52 -3.68 -12.46
CA VAL A 272 4.78 -2.27 -12.19
C VAL A 272 4.82 -1.48 -13.51
N GLU A 273 4.32 -0.25 -13.49
CA GLU A 273 4.06 0.49 -14.74
C GLU A 273 5.31 1.08 -15.40
N TYR A 274 6.36 1.39 -14.61
CA TYR A 274 7.53 2.10 -15.10
C TYR A 274 8.83 1.34 -14.82
N SER A 275 9.73 1.30 -15.77
CA SER A 275 11.03 0.62 -15.64
C SER A 275 12.08 1.43 -14.88
N SER A 276 12.00 2.75 -14.91
CA SER A 276 12.95 3.66 -14.23
C SER A 276 12.45 4.18 -12.89
N SER A 277 11.14 4.17 -12.68
CA SER A 277 10.49 4.46 -11.42
C SER A 277 9.37 3.46 -11.19
N VAL A 278 9.16 3.09 -9.94
CA VAL A 278 8.18 2.08 -9.55
C VAL A 278 7.18 2.69 -8.60
N MET A 279 5.89 2.53 -8.90
CA MET A 279 4.83 2.87 -7.97
C MET A 279 4.53 1.64 -7.11
N LEU A 280 4.77 1.77 -5.82
CA LEU A 280 4.54 0.72 -4.85
C LEU A 280 3.15 0.85 -4.25
N THR A 281 2.37 -0.22 -4.30
CA THR A 281 1.02 -0.26 -3.78
C THR A 281 0.93 -0.83 -2.37
N SER A 282 1.98 -1.54 -1.94
CA SER A 282 2.08 -2.10 -0.59
C SER A 282 3.13 -1.36 0.21
N GLY A 283 2.83 -1.07 1.44
CA GLY A 283 3.71 -0.39 2.37
C GLY A 283 2.93 0.56 3.26
N HIS A 284 3.56 0.94 4.34
CA HIS A 284 3.00 1.89 5.30
C HIS A 284 4.03 2.94 5.67
N LEU A 285 3.56 4.08 6.09
CA LEU A 285 4.38 5.17 6.57
C LEU A 285 3.89 5.56 7.96
N LYS A 286 4.75 5.40 8.95
CA LYS A 286 4.48 5.84 10.31
C LYS A 286 4.81 7.30 10.45
N CYS A 287 3.83 8.11 10.85
CA CYS A 287 3.97 9.54 10.98
C CYS A 287 3.40 10.04 12.30
N ARG A 288 3.96 11.14 12.77
CA ARG A 288 3.40 11.92 13.88
C ARG A 288 2.92 13.26 13.34
N LEU A 289 1.62 13.48 13.44
CA LEU A 289 1.01 14.75 13.05
C LEU A 289 0.95 15.66 14.27
N LYS A 290 1.67 16.79 14.20
CA LYS A 290 1.66 17.82 15.24
C LYS A 290 0.68 18.92 14.83
N MET A 291 -0.29 19.19 15.71
CA MET A 291 -1.39 20.10 15.46
C MET A 291 -1.39 21.31 16.43
N ASP A 292 -0.29 21.54 17.15
CA ASP A 292 -0.19 22.61 18.13
C ASP A 292 -0.35 24.02 17.54
N LYS A 293 0.07 24.20 16.29
CA LYS A 293 -0.08 25.46 15.54
C LYS A 293 -1.30 25.53 14.66
N LEU A 294 -2.16 24.53 14.70
CA LEU A 294 -3.38 24.50 13.96
C LEU A 294 -4.42 25.39 14.65
N ALA A 295 -4.93 26.38 13.96
CA ALA A 295 -5.92 27.30 14.47
C ALA A 295 -7.22 27.20 13.67
N LEU A 296 -8.34 26.95 14.36
CA LEU A 296 -9.65 27.34 13.87
C LEU A 296 -9.72 28.85 13.99
N LYS A 297 -9.57 29.57 12.91
CA LYS A 297 -10.10 30.94 12.92
C LYS A 297 -11.62 30.80 12.99
N GLY A 298 -12.15 31.08 14.16
CA GLY A 298 -13.57 31.22 14.33
C GLY A 298 -14.07 32.21 13.30
N THR A 299 -15.02 31.78 12.49
CA THR A 299 -15.66 32.68 11.56
C THR A 299 -16.36 33.75 12.35
N THR A 300 -16.03 34.99 12.08
CA THR A 300 -16.71 36.16 12.64
C THR A 300 -18.09 36.37 12.00
N TYR A 301 -18.49 35.47 11.10
CA TYR A 301 -19.77 35.55 10.40
C TYR A 301 -20.93 35.26 11.35
N GLY A 302 -22.00 36.02 11.18
CA GLY A 302 -23.28 35.71 11.85
C GLY A 302 -23.94 34.45 11.29
N MET A 303 -24.98 33.99 11.96
CA MET A 303 -25.76 32.84 11.49
C MET A 303 -26.57 33.23 10.25
N CYS A 304 -26.77 32.30 9.33
CA CYS A 304 -27.61 32.47 8.17
C CYS A 304 -29.09 32.68 8.61
N THR A 305 -29.72 33.67 8.02
CA THR A 305 -31.08 34.09 8.41
C THR A 305 -32.17 33.54 7.49
N GLU A 306 -31.81 33.15 6.27
CA GLU A 306 -32.75 32.65 5.29
C GLU A 306 -32.88 31.12 5.32
N LYS A 307 -33.86 30.63 4.58
CA LYS A 307 -34.20 29.20 4.56
C LYS A 307 -33.23 28.40 3.72
N PHE A 308 -32.84 27.24 4.25
CA PHE A 308 -32.12 26.20 3.51
C PHE A 308 -33.09 25.21 2.87
N SER A 309 -32.63 24.52 1.84
CA SER A 309 -33.34 23.38 1.29
C SER A 309 -32.33 22.23 1.07
N PHE A 310 -32.81 21.00 1.16
CA PHE A 310 -31.98 19.84 0.80
C PHE A 310 -31.87 19.73 -0.72
N ALA A 311 -30.70 20.01 -1.25
CA ALA A 311 -30.46 19.88 -2.70
C ALA A 311 -30.53 18.43 -3.17
N LYS A 312 -30.11 17.50 -2.29
CA LYS A 312 -30.28 16.06 -2.45
C LYS A 312 -30.67 15.44 -1.12
N ASN A 313 -31.28 14.26 -1.15
CA ASN A 313 -31.51 13.51 0.07
C ASN A 313 -30.20 13.18 0.77
N PRO A 314 -30.15 13.24 2.12
CA PRO A 314 -28.96 12.83 2.85
C PRO A 314 -28.56 11.41 2.51
N VAL A 315 -27.25 11.16 2.39
CA VAL A 315 -26.69 9.90 1.96
C VAL A 315 -25.78 9.33 3.05
N ASP A 316 -25.95 8.05 3.35
CA ASP A 316 -25.06 7.33 4.26
C ASP A 316 -23.73 7.05 3.55
N THR A 317 -22.63 7.43 4.21
CA THR A 317 -21.29 7.19 3.70
C THR A 317 -20.79 5.75 3.88
N GLY A 318 -21.52 4.93 4.67
CA GLY A 318 -21.10 3.58 5.05
C GLY A 318 -20.12 3.53 6.23
N HIS A 319 -19.72 4.68 6.78
CA HIS A 319 -18.76 4.80 7.88
C HIS A 319 -19.39 5.36 9.17
N GLY A 320 -20.70 5.31 9.27
CA GLY A 320 -21.43 5.85 10.41
C GLY A 320 -21.72 7.34 10.32
N THR A 321 -21.42 7.97 9.22
CA THR A 321 -21.68 9.38 8.96
C THR A 321 -22.69 9.58 7.83
N VAL A 322 -23.28 10.75 7.77
CA VAL A 322 -24.22 11.15 6.71
C VAL A 322 -23.71 12.42 6.03
N VAL A 323 -23.80 12.47 4.72
CA VAL A 323 -23.45 13.65 3.92
C VAL A 323 -24.73 14.33 3.46
N ILE A 324 -24.79 15.62 3.69
CA ILE A 324 -25.95 16.46 3.40
C ILE A 324 -25.52 17.54 2.43
N GLU A 325 -26.20 17.63 1.29
CA GLU A 325 -26.04 18.72 0.35
C GLU A 325 -27.19 19.72 0.56
N LEU A 326 -26.84 20.93 0.98
CA LEU A 326 -27.76 22.01 1.24
C LEU A 326 -27.69 23.08 0.17
N SER A 327 -28.85 23.65 -0.16
CA SER A 327 -28.96 24.84 -0.97
C SER A 327 -29.47 26.00 -0.11
N TYR A 328 -28.76 27.13 -0.11
CA TYR A 328 -29.11 28.31 0.62
C TYR A 328 -29.86 29.32 -0.26
N SER A 329 -31.04 29.76 0.16
CA SER A 329 -31.87 30.70 -0.60
C SER A 329 -31.48 32.16 -0.41
N GLY A 330 -30.73 32.47 0.65
CA GLY A 330 -30.39 33.85 0.99
C GLY A 330 -29.16 34.38 0.22
N SER A 331 -28.99 35.67 0.24
CA SER A 331 -27.89 36.42 -0.32
C SER A 331 -27.06 37.17 0.73
N ASP A 332 -27.27 36.87 2.00
CA ASP A 332 -26.57 37.48 3.13
C ASP A 332 -25.23 36.77 3.49
N GLY A 333 -24.81 35.79 2.68
CA GLY A 333 -23.52 35.15 2.89
C GLY A 333 -22.33 36.10 2.75
N PRO A 334 -21.16 35.74 3.31
CA PRO A 334 -20.87 34.51 4.08
C PRO A 334 -21.57 34.47 5.45
N CYS A 335 -22.11 33.31 5.81
CA CYS A 335 -22.78 33.10 7.07
C CYS A 335 -22.64 31.67 7.59
N LYS A 336 -22.71 31.47 8.91
CA LYS A 336 -22.65 30.14 9.53
C LYS A 336 -23.93 29.37 9.29
N ILE A 337 -23.82 28.10 9.05
CA ILE A 337 -24.97 27.20 8.88
C ILE A 337 -25.39 26.68 10.24
N PRO A 338 -26.66 27.01 10.69
CA PRO A 338 -27.19 26.43 11.91
C PRO A 338 -27.71 25.02 11.64
N ILE A 339 -26.87 24.02 11.92
CA ILE A 339 -27.18 22.61 11.68
C ILE A 339 -26.93 21.81 12.97
N VAL A 340 -27.89 20.97 13.35
CA VAL A 340 -27.74 20.05 14.48
C VAL A 340 -28.45 18.74 14.20
N SER A 341 -28.06 17.68 14.92
CA SER A 341 -28.79 16.42 14.98
C SER A 341 -29.47 16.33 16.33
N VAL A 342 -30.76 16.07 16.34
CA VAL A 342 -31.59 16.02 17.55
C VAL A 342 -32.41 14.74 17.61
N ALA A 343 -32.68 14.25 18.80
CA ALA A 343 -33.52 13.06 19.01
C ALA A 343 -35.00 13.33 18.78
N SER A 344 -35.44 14.53 19.10
CA SER A 344 -36.85 14.98 18.98
C SER A 344 -36.89 16.44 18.53
N LEU A 345 -37.84 16.76 17.67
CA LEU A 345 -38.08 18.15 17.23
C LEU A 345 -38.56 19.08 18.37
N ASN A 346 -39.06 18.53 19.46
CA ASN A 346 -39.47 19.29 20.63
C ASN A 346 -38.34 19.64 21.60
N ASP A 347 -37.24 18.86 21.52
CA ASP A 347 -36.03 19.07 22.30
C ASP A 347 -34.85 19.24 21.35
N MET A 348 -34.33 20.46 21.30
CA MET A 348 -33.26 20.84 20.40
C MET A 348 -31.86 20.57 20.98
N THR A 349 -31.75 19.67 21.94
CA THR A 349 -30.47 19.26 22.50
C THR A 349 -29.70 18.44 21.47
N PRO A 350 -28.44 18.83 21.10
CA PRO A 350 -27.62 18.08 20.14
C PRO A 350 -27.29 16.67 20.63
N VAL A 351 -27.53 15.66 19.81
CA VAL A 351 -27.24 14.25 20.12
C VAL A 351 -26.19 13.63 19.20
N GLY A 352 -25.92 14.26 18.08
CA GLY A 352 -24.83 13.88 17.15
C GLY A 352 -23.71 14.90 17.16
N ARG A 353 -22.73 14.70 16.30
CA ARG A 353 -21.64 15.65 16.13
C ARG A 353 -21.42 15.99 14.66
N LEU A 354 -20.82 17.16 14.39
CA LEU A 354 -20.43 17.57 13.06
C LEU A 354 -19.04 17.05 12.76
N VAL A 355 -18.88 16.43 11.60
CA VAL A 355 -17.55 16.07 11.05
C VAL A 355 -16.97 17.27 10.32
N THR A 356 -17.79 17.98 9.54
CA THR A 356 -17.39 19.25 8.94
C THR A 356 -17.34 20.33 10.04
N ALA A 357 -16.15 20.82 10.33
CA ALA A 357 -15.95 21.84 11.35
C ALA A 357 -16.50 23.20 10.88
N ASN A 358 -17.29 23.86 11.71
CA ASN A 358 -17.84 25.20 11.47
C ASN A 358 -18.39 25.39 10.05
N PRO A 359 -19.45 24.67 9.67
CA PRO A 359 -20.00 24.80 8.33
C PRO A 359 -20.53 26.21 8.10
N PHE A 360 -20.20 26.80 6.94
CA PHE A 360 -20.65 28.13 6.57
C PHE A 360 -20.90 28.24 5.07
N VAL A 361 -21.78 29.17 4.70
CA VAL A 361 -21.98 29.56 3.30
C VAL A 361 -20.89 30.56 2.94
N ALA A 362 -20.12 30.27 1.92
CA ALA A 362 -18.94 31.04 1.57
C ALA A 362 -19.20 32.23 0.65
N THR A 363 -20.32 32.21 -0.07
CA THR A 363 -20.65 33.20 -1.10
C THR A 363 -21.97 33.93 -0.78
N SER A 364 -22.11 35.13 -1.30
CA SER A 364 -23.36 35.90 -1.22
C SER A 364 -24.34 35.59 -2.35
N SER A 365 -24.04 34.62 -3.20
CA SER A 365 -24.93 34.20 -4.29
C SER A 365 -26.16 33.46 -3.77
N ALA A 366 -27.34 33.79 -4.27
CA ALA A 366 -28.51 32.98 -4.02
C ALA A 366 -28.37 31.57 -4.60
N ASN A 367 -28.96 30.58 -3.93
CA ASN A 367 -28.92 29.17 -4.29
C ASN A 367 -27.50 28.55 -4.26
N SER A 368 -26.64 29.02 -3.35
CA SER A 368 -25.35 28.40 -3.08
C SER A 368 -25.54 27.01 -2.51
N LYS A 369 -24.79 26.05 -3.02
CA LYS A 369 -24.78 24.67 -2.54
C LYS A 369 -23.63 24.43 -1.58
N VAL A 370 -23.90 23.76 -0.49
CA VAL A 370 -22.92 23.47 0.57
C VAL A 370 -23.02 22.00 0.97
N LEU A 371 -21.89 21.38 1.16
CA LEU A 371 -21.77 19.99 1.62
C LEU A 371 -21.40 19.97 3.10
N VAL A 372 -22.18 19.25 3.91
CA VAL A 372 -21.91 19.06 5.33
C VAL A 372 -21.93 17.57 5.64
N GLU A 373 -20.93 17.13 6.37
CA GLU A 373 -20.86 15.76 6.90
C GLU A 373 -21.10 15.79 8.40
N MET A 374 -21.97 14.91 8.89
CA MET A 374 -22.24 14.79 10.31
C MET A 374 -22.37 13.33 10.73
N GLU A 375 -22.14 13.06 12.00
CA GLU A 375 -22.31 11.75 12.61
C GLU A 375 -23.57 11.79 13.48
N PRO A 376 -24.70 11.23 13.00
CA PRO A 376 -25.90 11.12 13.81
C PRO A 376 -25.75 10.00 14.85
N PRO A 377 -26.57 10.00 15.93
CA PRO A 377 -26.59 8.89 16.86
C PRO A 377 -27.24 7.65 16.24
N PHE A 378 -26.99 6.50 16.82
CA PHE A 378 -27.67 5.27 16.41
C PHE A 378 -29.18 5.36 16.68
N GLY A 379 -29.96 4.78 15.80
CA GLY A 379 -31.41 4.84 15.85
C GLY A 379 -32.00 6.06 15.13
N ASP A 380 -33.19 6.45 15.54
CA ASP A 380 -33.90 7.54 14.90
C ASP A 380 -33.46 8.90 15.42
N SER A 381 -33.28 9.83 14.52
CA SER A 381 -32.89 11.20 14.81
C SER A 381 -33.41 12.14 13.70
N TYR A 382 -33.34 13.42 13.96
CA TYR A 382 -33.67 14.44 12.97
C TYR A 382 -32.47 15.33 12.69
N ILE A 383 -32.21 15.55 11.43
CA ILE A 383 -31.27 16.55 11.00
C ILE A 383 -32.02 17.85 10.83
N VAL A 384 -31.65 18.84 11.61
CA VAL A 384 -32.33 20.13 11.64
C VAL A 384 -31.42 21.22 11.15
N VAL A 385 -31.84 21.94 10.13
CA VAL A 385 -31.10 23.05 9.52
C VAL A 385 -31.93 24.32 9.56
N GLY A 386 -31.35 25.40 10.02
CA GLY A 386 -32.03 26.69 10.14
C GLY A 386 -32.47 27.00 11.56
N ARG A 387 -33.03 28.17 11.71
CA ARG A 387 -33.52 28.71 13.01
C ARG A 387 -34.95 29.19 12.90
N GLY A 388 -35.72 28.99 13.97
CA GLY A 388 -37.08 29.49 14.10
C GLY A 388 -38.02 28.95 13.03
N ASP A 389 -38.77 29.86 12.41
CA ASP A 389 -39.75 29.54 11.37
C ASP A 389 -39.15 29.12 10.03
N LYS A 390 -37.86 29.35 9.85
CA LYS A 390 -37.10 28.95 8.64
C LYS A 390 -36.41 27.63 8.80
N GLN A 391 -36.70 26.88 9.81
CA GLN A 391 -36.13 25.61 10.12
C GLN A 391 -36.67 24.52 9.19
N ILE A 392 -35.76 23.68 8.69
CA ILE A 392 -36.11 22.46 7.95
C ILE A 392 -35.57 21.27 8.70
N ASN A 393 -36.18 20.11 8.54
CA ASN A 393 -35.73 18.88 9.16
C ASN A 393 -35.82 17.70 8.20
N HIS A 394 -35.06 16.69 8.50
CA HIS A 394 -35.10 15.41 7.79
C HIS A 394 -34.92 14.28 8.80
N HIS A 395 -35.83 13.31 8.77
CA HIS A 395 -35.71 12.13 9.60
C HIS A 395 -34.57 11.23 9.09
N TRP A 396 -33.73 10.76 10.01
CA TRP A 396 -32.63 9.86 9.68
C TRP A 396 -32.63 8.68 10.63
N HIS A 397 -32.59 7.46 10.09
CA HIS A 397 -32.41 6.23 10.85
C HIS A 397 -31.03 5.67 10.60
N LYS A 398 -30.23 5.56 11.66
CA LYS A 398 -28.90 4.96 11.61
C LYS A 398 -28.97 3.54 12.17
N ALA A 399 -28.69 2.55 11.30
CA ALA A 399 -28.66 1.15 11.69
C ALA A 399 -27.43 0.84 12.56
N GLY A 400 -27.56 -0.14 13.45
CA GLY A 400 -26.50 -0.59 14.32
C GLY A 400 -26.66 -0.16 15.77
N SER A 401 -25.63 -0.38 16.56
CA SER A 401 -25.60 -0.05 17.99
C SER A 401 -24.18 0.35 18.41
N THR A 402 -24.08 0.98 19.57
CA THR A 402 -22.77 1.34 20.17
C THR A 402 -21.90 0.09 20.40
N LEU A 403 -22.52 -1.02 20.81
CA LEU A 403 -21.85 -2.31 20.97
C LEU A 403 -21.33 -2.86 19.64
N GLY A 404 -22.13 -2.80 18.59
CA GLY A 404 -21.73 -3.21 17.24
C GLY A 404 -20.57 -2.37 16.70
N LYS A 405 -20.59 -1.07 16.94
CA LYS A 405 -19.48 -0.16 16.58
C LYS A 405 -18.20 -0.51 17.35
N ALA A 406 -18.30 -0.75 18.65
CA ALA A 406 -17.15 -1.15 19.47
C ALA A 406 -16.56 -2.49 19.01
N PHE A 407 -17.41 -3.45 18.69
CA PHE A 407 -16.97 -4.74 18.13
C PHE A 407 -16.27 -4.58 16.79
N SER A 408 -16.84 -3.79 15.88
CA SER A 408 -16.26 -3.50 14.57
C SER A 408 -14.91 -2.79 14.69
N THR A 409 -14.79 -1.81 15.60
CA THR A 409 -13.53 -1.10 15.87
C THR A 409 -12.46 -2.06 16.42
N THR A 410 -12.84 -2.94 17.33
CA THR A 410 -11.93 -3.96 17.89
C THR A 410 -11.47 -4.93 16.82
N LEU A 411 -12.38 -5.37 15.95
CA LEU A 411 -12.04 -6.27 14.84
C LEU A 411 -11.08 -5.60 13.85
N LYS A 412 -11.31 -4.35 13.49
CA LYS A 412 -10.39 -3.57 12.64
C LYS A 412 -9.03 -3.40 13.28
N GLY A 413 -8.98 -3.13 14.59
CA GLY A 413 -7.73 -3.06 15.34
C GLY A 413 -6.96 -4.37 15.32
N ALA A 414 -7.65 -5.50 15.50
CA ALA A 414 -7.04 -6.82 15.44
C ALA A 414 -6.53 -7.17 14.02
N GLN A 415 -7.28 -6.85 12.99
CA GLN A 415 -6.83 -7.01 11.59
C GLN A 415 -5.60 -6.15 11.29
N ARG A 416 -5.57 -4.93 11.79
CA ARG A 416 -4.42 -4.03 11.66
C ARG A 416 -3.20 -4.58 12.38
N LEU A 417 -3.38 -5.13 13.58
CA LEU A 417 -2.31 -5.79 14.33
C LEU A 417 -1.73 -7.00 13.58
N ALA A 418 -2.58 -7.79 12.93
CA ALA A 418 -2.14 -8.91 12.10
C ALA A 418 -1.35 -8.45 10.86
N ALA A 419 -1.76 -7.34 10.25
CA ALA A 419 -1.13 -6.81 9.03
C ALA A 419 0.16 -6.03 9.31
N LEU A 420 0.20 -5.22 10.36
CA LEU A 420 1.29 -4.28 10.65
C LEU A 420 2.18 -4.69 11.84
N GLY A 421 1.82 -5.72 12.58
CA GLY A 421 2.57 -6.14 13.76
C GLY A 421 2.62 -5.05 14.84
N ASP A 422 3.79 -4.82 15.43
CA ASP A 422 3.96 -3.82 16.49
C ASP A 422 3.66 -2.37 16.04
N THR A 423 3.75 -2.10 14.75
CA THR A 423 3.45 -0.76 14.21
C THR A 423 1.96 -0.41 14.37
N ALA A 424 1.08 -1.40 14.45
CA ALA A 424 -0.35 -1.18 14.65
C ALA A 424 -0.68 -0.44 15.97
N TRP A 425 0.17 -0.57 16.99
CA TRP A 425 0.00 0.13 18.27
C TRP A 425 0.23 1.64 18.17
N ASP A 426 0.94 2.08 17.15
CA ASP A 426 1.20 3.49 16.90
C ASP A 426 0.05 4.16 16.14
N PHE A 427 -0.92 3.39 15.66
CA PHE A 427 -2.06 3.93 14.95
C PHE A 427 -3.04 4.61 15.92
N GLY A 428 -3.23 5.92 15.74
CA GLY A 428 -4.14 6.70 16.55
C GLY A 428 -3.68 6.95 17.98
N SER A 429 -2.39 6.73 18.29
CA SER A 429 -1.82 6.98 19.60
C SER A 429 -1.74 8.47 19.90
N ILE A 430 -2.32 8.85 21.03
CA ILE A 430 -2.32 10.22 21.52
C ILE A 430 -1.56 10.25 22.84
N GLY A 431 -0.47 11.01 22.89
CA GLY A 431 0.33 11.17 24.11
C GLY A 431 1.15 9.96 24.54
N GLY A 432 1.10 8.84 23.81
CA GLY A 432 2.00 7.68 23.98
C GLY A 432 1.78 6.78 25.20
N VAL A 433 1.01 7.19 26.20
CA VAL A 433 0.90 6.47 27.49
C VAL A 433 0.06 5.19 27.35
N PHE A 434 -1.09 5.27 26.73
CA PHE A 434 -1.99 4.10 26.56
C PHE A 434 -1.41 3.06 25.61
N ASN A 435 -0.64 3.48 24.62
CA ASN A 435 -0.03 2.56 23.66
C ASN A 435 1.15 1.80 24.23
N SER A 436 1.95 2.42 25.09
CA SER A 436 3.04 1.72 25.79
C SER A 436 2.47 0.65 26.72
N ILE A 437 1.37 0.92 27.39
CA ILE A 437 0.66 -0.09 28.23
C ILE A 437 0.10 -1.21 27.36
N GLY A 438 -0.60 -0.87 26.27
CA GLY A 438 -1.15 -1.84 25.33
C GLY A 438 -0.07 -2.72 24.70
N ARG A 439 1.04 -2.13 24.29
CA ARG A 439 2.20 -2.85 23.74
C ARG A 439 2.83 -3.79 24.78
N ALA A 440 2.99 -3.33 26.03
CA ALA A 440 3.52 -4.15 27.10
C ALA A 440 2.59 -5.33 27.40
N VAL A 441 1.30 -5.11 27.49
CA VAL A 441 0.28 -6.17 27.68
C VAL A 441 0.33 -7.16 26.51
N HIS A 442 0.39 -6.69 25.28
CA HIS A 442 0.49 -7.55 24.10
C HIS A 442 1.76 -8.41 24.12
N GLN A 443 2.91 -7.85 24.48
CA GLN A 443 4.16 -8.60 24.58
C GLN A 443 4.09 -9.70 25.64
N VAL A 444 3.53 -9.40 26.81
CA VAL A 444 3.37 -10.36 27.88
C VAL A 444 2.38 -11.47 27.51
N PHE A 445 1.19 -11.12 27.07
CA PHE A 445 0.16 -12.09 26.68
C PHE A 445 0.51 -12.83 25.38
N GLY A 446 1.10 -12.16 24.42
CA GLY A 446 1.56 -12.80 23.18
C GLY A 446 2.65 -13.82 23.42
N GLY A 447 3.59 -13.55 24.33
CA GLY A 447 4.61 -14.50 24.75
C GLY A 447 4.02 -15.71 25.47
N ALA A 448 3.13 -15.49 26.43
CA ALA A 448 2.41 -16.56 27.12
C ALA A 448 1.53 -17.38 26.18
N PHE A 449 0.86 -16.72 25.25
CA PHE A 449 0.02 -17.37 24.25
C PHE A 449 0.84 -18.26 23.31
N ARG A 450 1.99 -17.78 22.82
CA ARG A 450 2.90 -18.57 21.99
C ARG A 450 3.47 -19.77 22.73
N THR A 451 3.78 -19.60 24.00
CA THR A 451 4.29 -20.69 24.84
C THR A 451 3.24 -21.78 25.05
N LEU A 452 1.98 -21.41 25.28
CA LEU A 452 0.89 -22.33 25.54
C LEU A 452 0.28 -22.96 24.27
N PHE A 453 0.17 -22.18 23.18
CA PHE A 453 -0.59 -22.54 21.98
C PHE A 453 0.22 -22.54 20.69
N GLY A 454 1.47 -22.11 20.71
CA GLY A 454 2.30 -21.92 19.50
C GLY A 454 2.63 -23.19 18.72
N GLY A 455 2.47 -24.38 19.33
CA GLY A 455 2.65 -25.67 18.68
C GLY A 455 1.37 -26.31 18.14
N MET A 456 0.22 -25.64 18.27
CA MET A 456 -1.08 -26.16 17.85
C MET A 456 -1.39 -25.77 16.40
N SER A 457 -2.00 -26.70 15.64
CA SER A 457 -2.52 -26.39 14.31
C SER A 457 -3.64 -25.34 14.39
N TRP A 458 -3.87 -24.63 13.29
CA TRP A 458 -4.94 -23.62 13.23
C TRP A 458 -6.33 -24.18 13.53
N ILE A 459 -6.59 -25.45 13.16
CA ILE A 459 -7.85 -26.15 13.47
C ILE A 459 -7.98 -26.35 14.97
N THR A 460 -6.93 -26.81 15.65
CA THR A 460 -6.90 -27.00 17.10
C THR A 460 -7.08 -25.68 17.85
N GLN A 461 -6.44 -24.61 17.37
CA GLN A 461 -6.62 -23.26 17.95
C GLN A 461 -8.07 -22.79 17.82
N GLY A 462 -8.69 -23.01 16.65
CA GLY A 462 -10.09 -22.68 16.43
C GLY A 462 -11.04 -23.45 17.34
N LEU A 463 -10.81 -24.75 17.50
CA LEU A 463 -11.62 -25.61 18.41
C LEU A 463 -11.45 -25.22 19.88
N MET A 464 -10.22 -24.93 20.31
CA MET A 464 -9.97 -24.44 21.67
C MET A 464 -10.62 -23.09 21.91
N GLY A 465 -10.56 -22.19 20.94
CA GLY A 465 -11.22 -20.90 21.00
C GLY A 465 -12.73 -21.03 21.12
N ALA A 466 -13.35 -21.91 20.33
CA ALA A 466 -14.77 -22.19 20.39
C ALA A 466 -15.18 -22.78 21.75
N LEU A 467 -14.38 -23.70 22.30
CA LEU A 467 -14.61 -24.29 23.61
C LEU A 467 -14.56 -23.25 24.73
N LEU A 468 -13.55 -22.34 24.69
CA LEU A 468 -13.40 -21.27 25.67
C LEU A 468 -14.56 -20.26 25.57
N LEU A 469 -15.01 -19.95 24.37
CA LEU A 469 -16.22 -19.10 24.17
C LEU A 469 -17.47 -19.76 24.77
N TRP A 470 -17.67 -21.07 24.54
CA TRP A 470 -18.77 -21.81 25.10
C TRP A 470 -18.73 -21.85 26.64
N MET A 471 -17.56 -22.09 27.24
CA MET A 471 -17.35 -22.04 28.67
C MET A 471 -17.61 -20.67 29.25
N GLY A 472 -17.18 -19.60 28.53
CA GLY A 472 -17.41 -18.21 28.90
C GLY A 472 -18.89 -17.85 28.93
N VAL A 473 -19.66 -18.29 27.93
CA VAL A 473 -21.12 -18.07 27.90
C VAL A 473 -21.84 -18.77 29.05
N ASN A 474 -21.37 -19.94 29.48
CA ASN A 474 -21.97 -20.74 30.54
C ASN A 474 -21.39 -20.46 31.95
N ALA A 475 -20.43 -19.55 32.06
CA ALA A 475 -19.82 -19.22 33.35
C ALA A 475 -20.78 -18.41 34.24
N ARG A 476 -20.81 -18.79 35.54
CA ARG A 476 -21.65 -18.10 36.53
C ARG A 476 -21.05 -16.81 37.06
N ASP A 477 -19.72 -16.68 37.02
CA ASP A 477 -18.99 -15.48 37.43
C ASP A 477 -18.70 -14.60 36.22
N ARG A 478 -19.06 -13.32 36.29
CA ARG A 478 -18.85 -12.36 35.20
C ARG A 478 -17.38 -12.14 34.87
N SER A 479 -16.49 -12.14 35.86
CA SER A 479 -15.06 -11.97 35.66
C SER A 479 -14.46 -13.12 34.88
N ILE A 480 -14.82 -14.35 35.23
CA ILE A 480 -14.37 -15.59 34.57
C ILE A 480 -14.97 -15.65 33.16
N ALA A 481 -16.26 -15.27 32.99
CA ALA A 481 -16.91 -15.22 31.70
C ALA A 481 -16.21 -14.29 30.73
N LEU A 482 -15.85 -13.08 31.15
CA LEU A 482 -15.13 -12.11 30.34
C LEU A 482 -13.73 -12.60 29.94
N ALA A 483 -13.00 -13.23 30.86
CA ALA A 483 -11.69 -13.79 30.59
C ALA A 483 -11.76 -14.90 29.52
N PHE A 484 -12.70 -15.85 29.66
CA PHE A 484 -12.88 -16.92 28.69
C PHE A 484 -13.37 -16.42 27.33
N LEU A 485 -14.29 -15.47 27.28
CA LEU A 485 -14.78 -14.88 26.04
C LEU A 485 -13.66 -14.13 25.30
N ALA A 486 -12.84 -13.35 26.01
CA ALA A 486 -11.72 -12.65 25.42
C ALA A 486 -10.68 -13.61 24.86
N THR A 487 -10.28 -14.62 25.63
CA THR A 487 -9.28 -15.60 25.20
C THR A 487 -9.78 -16.45 24.04
N GLY A 488 -11.02 -16.92 24.11
CA GLY A 488 -11.65 -17.69 23.04
C GLY A 488 -11.81 -16.89 21.75
N GLY A 489 -12.21 -15.62 21.86
CA GLY A 489 -12.33 -14.72 20.71
C GLY A 489 -10.99 -14.48 20.01
N VAL A 490 -9.91 -14.28 20.78
CA VAL A 490 -8.55 -14.12 20.22
C VAL A 490 -8.10 -15.39 19.52
N LEU A 491 -8.34 -16.56 20.09
CA LEU A 491 -7.98 -17.85 19.49
C LEU A 491 -8.71 -18.10 18.18
N VAL A 492 -10.01 -17.86 18.13
CA VAL A 492 -10.82 -17.99 16.90
C VAL A 492 -10.34 -17.02 15.83
N PHE A 493 -10.05 -15.78 16.21
CA PHE A 493 -9.54 -14.76 15.29
C PHE A 493 -8.19 -15.17 14.70
N LEU A 494 -7.25 -15.63 15.51
CA LEU A 494 -5.94 -16.09 15.04
C LEU A 494 -6.06 -17.32 14.13
N ALA A 495 -6.95 -18.25 14.45
CA ALA A 495 -7.18 -19.43 13.62
C ALA A 495 -7.76 -19.08 12.24
N THR A 496 -8.65 -18.09 12.16
CA THR A 496 -9.34 -17.73 10.90
C THR A 496 -8.56 -16.75 10.03
N ASN A 497 -7.78 -15.83 10.60
CA ASN A 497 -7.16 -14.73 9.85
C ASN A 497 -5.64 -14.83 9.73
N VAL A 498 -4.96 -15.53 10.61
CA VAL A 498 -3.49 -15.65 10.58
C VAL A 498 -3.04 -16.88 9.78
N HIS A 499 -3.87 -17.91 9.72
CA HIS A 499 -3.57 -19.18 9.03
C HIS A 499 -4.42 -19.40 7.76
N ALA A 500 -5.28 -18.45 7.43
CA ALA A 500 -5.95 -18.39 6.15
C ALA A 500 -5.15 -17.54 5.18
#